data_85d02eb53663e484a5415e3eddc4f387
#
_entry.id   85d02eb53663e484a5415e3eddc4f387
#
_cell.length_a   1.000
_cell.length_b   1.000
_cell.length_c   1.000
_cell.angle_alpha   90.00
_cell.angle_beta   90.00
_cell.angle_gamma   90.00
#
_symmetry.space_group_name_H-M   'P 1'
#
loop_
_entity.id
_entity.type
_entity.pdbx_description
1 polymer ?
#
loop_
_entity_poly.entity_id
_entity_poly.type
_entity_poly.pdbx_seq_one_letter_code
_entity_poly.pdbx_strand_id
1 'polypeptide(L)'
;MRHCGDCTLCCKLLPVHDGVLINGKRMQGNLDKAAGERCRYQRHTGCKVYNTALMPTCCKMWNCRWLGNDDTGDLSRPDRSHYVIDIMPDYVTVVDNTTGNQQKVEVVQIWIDPKYPDAHRDPALRRWLERKGRMALVRFNSSDAIHLMPPSVASDGQWHELDGKSEGREHSLTEIVDALST
;
A
#
# COMPACT_ATOMS: atom_id res chain seq x y z
N MET A 1 -9.23 -19.49 5.73
CA MET A 1 -8.38 -18.36 6.22
C MET A 1 -7.10 -18.36 5.43
N ARG A 2 -6.73 -17.22 4.83
CA ARG A 2 -5.49 -17.07 4.07
C ARG A 2 -4.30 -16.94 5.02
N HIS A 3 -3.13 -17.39 4.58
CA HIS A 3 -1.89 -17.29 5.34
C HIS A 3 -0.82 -16.57 4.50
N CYS A 4 -0.04 -15.71 5.15
CA CYS A 4 1.11 -15.07 4.54
C CYS A 4 2.13 -16.14 4.06
N GLY A 5 2.34 -17.17 4.88
CA GLY A 5 3.21 -18.29 4.54
C GLY A 5 4.63 -17.83 4.21
N ASP A 6 5.10 -18.21 3.03
CA ASP A 6 6.41 -17.86 2.47
C ASP A 6 6.41 -16.57 1.64
N CYS A 7 5.27 -15.90 1.50
CA CYS A 7 5.19 -14.61 0.83
C CYS A 7 5.95 -13.53 1.62
N THR A 8 6.86 -12.87 0.95
CA THR A 8 7.70 -11.82 1.55
C THR A 8 7.70 -10.51 0.76
N LEU A 9 6.76 -10.35 -0.17
CA LEU A 9 6.76 -9.19 -1.08
C LEU A 9 6.60 -7.85 -0.32
N CYS A 10 5.70 -7.78 0.66
CA CYS A 10 5.56 -6.58 1.51
C CYS A 10 6.85 -6.25 2.27
N CYS A 11 7.60 -7.27 2.74
CA CYS A 11 8.90 -7.08 3.40
C CYS A 11 9.97 -6.50 2.46
N LYS A 12 9.78 -6.64 1.14
CA LYS A 12 10.65 -6.08 0.11
C LYS A 12 10.23 -4.67 -0.29
N LEU A 13 8.93 -4.43 -0.47
CA LEU A 13 8.42 -3.24 -1.12
C LEU A 13 8.09 -2.10 -0.15
N LEU A 14 7.38 -2.40 0.94
CA LEU A 14 6.84 -1.36 1.80
C LEU A 14 7.89 -0.74 2.71
N PRO A 15 7.82 0.58 2.98
CA PRO A 15 8.58 1.18 4.05
C PRO A 15 8.12 0.60 5.40
N VAL A 16 9.01 0.58 6.36
CA VAL A 16 8.69 0.17 7.74
C VAL A 16 9.36 1.15 8.68
N HIS A 17 8.57 1.94 9.36
CA HIS A 17 9.04 2.88 10.39
C HIS A 17 8.47 2.43 11.74
N ASP A 18 9.22 1.57 12.42
CA ASP A 18 8.84 1.01 13.72
C ASP A 18 9.19 2.00 14.83
N GLY A 19 8.47 3.12 14.86
CA GLY A 19 8.60 4.14 15.90
C GLY A 19 7.23 4.62 16.35
N VAL A 20 6.84 4.29 17.56
CA VAL A 20 5.60 4.79 18.17
C VAL A 20 5.90 6.09 18.90
N LEU A 21 5.12 7.14 18.63
CA LEU A 21 5.10 8.35 19.46
C LEU A 21 4.28 8.05 20.73
N ILE A 22 4.96 7.93 21.86
CA ILE A 22 4.31 7.85 23.17
C ILE A 22 4.60 9.15 23.88
N ASN A 23 3.55 9.91 24.22
CA ASN A 23 3.66 11.21 24.92
C ASN A 23 4.66 12.19 24.25
N GLY A 24 4.64 12.27 22.92
CA GLY A 24 5.52 13.17 22.17
C GLY A 24 6.98 12.71 22.05
N LYS A 25 7.36 11.57 22.59
CA LYS A 25 8.68 10.95 22.43
C LYS A 25 8.61 9.80 21.43
N ARG A 26 9.41 9.89 20.38
CA ARG A 26 9.58 8.78 19.42
C ARG A 26 10.35 7.66 20.12
N MET A 27 9.64 6.57 20.44
CA MET A 27 10.27 5.34 20.87
C MET A 27 10.88 4.68 19.64
N GLN A 28 12.20 4.50 19.65
CA GLN A 28 12.90 3.80 18.58
C GLN A 28 12.40 2.36 18.51
N GLY A 29 11.78 2.02 17.38
CA GLY A 29 11.41 0.65 17.10
C GLY A 29 12.59 -0.19 16.60
N ASN A 30 12.35 -1.50 16.53
CA ASN A 30 13.39 -2.47 16.15
C ASN A 30 13.71 -2.48 14.64
N LEU A 31 12.96 -1.77 13.82
CA LEU A 31 13.11 -1.77 12.37
C LEU A 31 12.79 -0.38 11.79
N ASP A 32 13.72 0.12 11.03
CA ASP A 32 13.53 1.28 10.16
C ASP A 32 14.10 0.92 8.80
N LYS A 33 13.27 0.97 7.76
CA LYS A 33 13.69 0.68 6.38
C LYS A 33 12.88 1.50 5.39
N ALA A 34 13.53 1.99 4.36
CA ALA A 34 12.90 2.70 3.26
C ALA A 34 12.08 1.74 2.35
N ALA A 35 11.20 2.34 1.53
CA ALA A 35 10.49 1.62 0.47
C ALA A 35 11.50 1.01 -0.53
N GLY A 36 11.21 -0.20 -0.99
CA GLY A 36 12.09 -0.93 -1.92
C GLY A 36 13.31 -1.58 -1.28
N GLU A 37 13.63 -1.26 -0.04
CA GLU A 37 14.70 -1.93 0.70
C GLU A 37 14.25 -3.31 1.21
N ARG A 38 15.19 -4.25 1.21
CA ARG A 38 14.94 -5.57 1.78
C ARG A 38 14.98 -5.52 3.30
N CYS A 39 13.91 -6.04 3.94
CA CYS A 39 13.88 -6.16 5.40
C CYS A 39 15.00 -7.09 5.91
N ARG A 40 15.74 -6.66 6.94
CA ARG A 40 16.81 -7.48 7.57
C ARG A 40 16.32 -8.79 8.19
N TYR A 41 15.02 -8.88 8.49
CA TYR A 41 14.39 -10.09 9.03
C TYR A 41 13.79 -10.99 7.95
N GLN A 42 13.80 -10.55 6.69
CA GLN A 42 13.32 -11.34 5.57
C GLN A 42 14.24 -12.51 5.28
N ARG A 43 13.66 -13.71 5.17
CA ARG A 43 14.33 -14.93 4.67
C ARG A 43 13.79 -15.29 3.30
N HIS A 44 14.33 -16.36 2.73
CA HIS A 44 13.83 -16.91 1.47
C HIS A 44 12.35 -17.34 1.61
N THR A 45 12.01 -17.90 2.75
CA THR A 45 10.67 -18.41 3.08
C THR A 45 10.10 -17.70 4.31
N GLY A 46 9.72 -16.43 4.18
CA GLY A 46 9.01 -15.70 5.24
C GLY A 46 9.89 -14.78 6.12
N CYS A 47 9.42 -14.51 7.31
CA CYS A 47 10.03 -13.59 8.26
C CYS A 47 10.69 -14.34 9.44
N LYS A 48 11.96 -14.03 9.72
CA LYS A 48 12.72 -14.62 10.82
C LYS A 48 12.09 -14.41 12.21
N VAL A 49 11.41 -13.28 12.37
CA VAL A 49 10.85 -12.85 13.67
C VAL A 49 9.31 -12.93 13.70
N TYR A 50 8.70 -13.59 12.71
CA TYR A 50 7.24 -13.71 12.66
C TYR A 50 6.69 -14.37 13.94
N ASN A 51 5.66 -13.74 14.53
CA ASN A 51 5.05 -14.16 15.80
C ASN A 51 5.99 -14.28 17.00
N THR A 52 7.15 -13.62 16.96
CA THR A 52 8.04 -13.52 18.13
C THR A 52 7.92 -12.15 18.81
N ALA A 53 8.50 -12.01 20.00
CA ALA A 53 8.60 -10.73 20.71
C ALA A 53 9.41 -9.67 19.93
N LEU A 54 10.32 -10.11 19.03
CA LEU A 54 11.16 -9.23 18.21
C LEU A 54 10.44 -8.72 16.95
N MET A 55 9.23 -9.21 16.65
CA MET A 55 8.46 -8.71 15.50
C MET A 55 8.09 -7.24 15.71
N PRO A 56 8.41 -6.34 14.77
CA PRO A 56 8.05 -4.93 14.86
C PRO A 56 6.54 -4.75 15.07
N THR A 57 6.16 -3.76 15.87
CA THR A 57 4.74 -3.49 16.18
C THR A 57 3.94 -3.19 14.94
N CYS A 58 4.48 -2.36 14.03
CA CYS A 58 3.85 -2.08 12.73
C CYS A 58 3.60 -3.36 11.92
N CYS A 59 4.52 -4.33 11.93
CA CYS A 59 4.33 -5.60 11.24
C CYS A 59 3.32 -6.54 11.92
N LYS A 60 3.03 -6.34 13.22
CA LYS A 60 1.98 -7.09 13.93
C LYS A 60 0.59 -6.54 13.63
N MET A 61 0.50 -5.23 13.45
CA MET A 61 -0.77 -4.52 13.25
C MET A 61 -1.17 -4.43 11.77
N TRP A 62 -0.18 -4.47 10.85
CA TRP A 62 -0.42 -4.29 9.42
C TRP A 62 -0.52 -5.63 8.69
N ASN A 63 -1.50 -5.72 7.81
CA ASN A 63 -1.66 -6.82 6.86
C ASN A 63 -1.88 -6.24 5.46
N CYS A 64 -1.41 -6.93 4.42
CA CYS A 64 -1.83 -6.58 3.08
C CYS A 64 -3.32 -6.90 2.89
N ARG A 65 -4.00 -6.17 2.01
CA ARG A 65 -5.43 -6.35 1.77
C ARG A 65 -5.77 -7.78 1.31
N TRP A 66 -4.87 -8.41 0.55
CA TRP A 66 -5.05 -9.81 0.14
C TRP A 66 -5.18 -10.76 1.34
N LEU A 67 -4.44 -10.52 2.41
CA LEU A 67 -4.49 -11.35 3.62
C LEU A 67 -5.67 -11.00 4.51
N GLY A 68 -5.97 -9.72 4.68
CA GLY A 68 -6.92 -9.22 5.67
C GLY A 68 -8.37 -9.11 5.18
N ASN A 69 -8.62 -9.08 3.87
CA ASN A 69 -9.95 -8.82 3.33
C ASN A 69 -10.42 -9.90 2.35
N ASP A 70 -11.64 -10.38 2.56
CA ASP A 70 -12.27 -11.40 1.72
C ASP A 70 -12.66 -10.86 0.32
N ASP A 71 -12.78 -9.54 0.17
CA ASP A 71 -13.10 -8.89 -1.10
C ASP A 71 -12.04 -9.04 -2.20
N THR A 72 -10.87 -9.56 -1.83
CA THR A 72 -9.76 -9.90 -2.73
C THR A 72 -9.72 -11.38 -3.11
N GLY A 73 -10.88 -12.09 -3.05
CA GLY A 73 -10.99 -13.52 -3.27
C GLY A 73 -10.44 -14.02 -4.59
N ASP A 74 -10.59 -13.22 -5.62
CA ASP A 74 -10.15 -13.51 -7.00
C ASP A 74 -8.72 -13.06 -7.32
N LEU A 75 -8.02 -12.41 -6.38
CA LEU A 75 -6.65 -11.99 -6.56
C LEU A 75 -5.65 -13.08 -6.15
N SER A 76 -4.57 -13.17 -6.89
CA SER A 76 -3.44 -14.03 -6.53
C SER A 76 -2.68 -13.47 -5.32
N ARG A 77 -2.00 -14.36 -4.58
CA ARG A 77 -1.12 -13.97 -3.48
C ARG A 77 -0.02 -13.01 -4.00
N PRO A 78 0.40 -12.00 -3.21
CA PRO A 78 1.30 -10.95 -3.69
C PRO A 78 2.61 -11.41 -4.32
N ASP A 79 3.20 -12.52 -3.85
CA ASP A 79 4.42 -13.09 -4.44
C ASP A 79 4.21 -13.68 -5.86
N ARG A 80 2.96 -13.94 -6.25
CA ARG A 80 2.59 -14.43 -7.58
C ARG A 80 2.05 -13.32 -8.48
N SER A 81 1.33 -12.38 -7.90
CA SER A 81 0.77 -11.23 -8.62
C SER A 81 1.78 -10.09 -8.80
N HIS A 82 2.89 -10.10 -8.03
CA HIS A 82 3.96 -9.11 -8.04
C HIS A 82 3.53 -7.70 -7.61
N TYR A 83 2.41 -7.60 -6.88
CA TYR A 83 1.96 -6.36 -6.25
C TYR A 83 1.40 -6.62 -4.85
N VAL A 84 1.46 -5.57 -4.03
CA VAL A 84 0.85 -5.55 -2.69
C VAL A 84 -0.18 -4.44 -2.66
N ILE A 85 -1.44 -4.78 -2.35
CA ILE A 85 -2.47 -3.78 -2.06
C ILE A 85 -2.37 -3.47 -0.57
N ASP A 86 -2.17 -2.19 -0.24
CA ASP A 86 -2.15 -1.73 1.14
C ASP A 86 -3.56 -1.79 1.75
N ILE A 87 -3.63 -2.13 3.02
CA ILE A 87 -4.90 -2.06 3.76
C ILE A 87 -5.23 -0.60 4.13
N MET A 88 -4.18 0.22 4.30
CA MET A 88 -4.34 1.63 4.62
C MET A 88 -4.74 2.42 3.38
N PRO A 89 -5.72 3.31 3.49
CA PRO A 89 -6.04 4.24 2.42
C PRO A 89 -4.92 5.27 2.25
N ASP A 90 -4.80 5.79 1.04
CA ASP A 90 -4.02 6.98 0.75
C ASP A 90 -4.95 8.05 0.18
N TYR A 91 -4.49 9.29 0.10
CA TYR A 91 -5.30 10.41 -0.37
C TYR A 91 -4.54 11.20 -1.41
N VAL A 92 -5.24 11.57 -2.48
CA VAL A 92 -4.74 12.52 -3.47
C VAL A 92 -5.55 13.81 -3.37
N THR A 93 -4.88 14.94 -3.57
CA THR A 93 -5.57 16.23 -3.65
C THR A 93 -5.98 16.45 -5.11
N VAL A 94 -7.27 16.55 -5.35
CA VAL A 94 -7.84 16.92 -6.65
C VAL A 94 -8.22 18.39 -6.61
N VAL A 95 -7.82 19.14 -7.62
CA VAL A 95 -8.13 20.55 -7.80
C VAL A 95 -9.20 20.67 -8.86
N ASP A 96 -10.34 21.28 -8.54
CA ASP A 96 -11.34 21.68 -9.54
C ASP A 96 -10.79 22.89 -10.33
N ASN A 97 -10.49 22.67 -11.59
CA ASN A 97 -9.88 23.69 -12.45
C ASN A 97 -10.82 24.90 -12.73
N THR A 98 -12.12 24.76 -12.48
CA THR A 98 -13.10 25.84 -12.67
C THR A 98 -13.22 26.73 -11.45
N THR A 99 -13.23 26.13 -10.27
CA THR A 99 -13.47 26.85 -9.00
C THR A 99 -12.20 27.08 -8.20
N GLY A 100 -11.11 26.35 -8.49
CA GLY A 100 -9.87 26.33 -7.69
C GLY A 100 -10.02 25.57 -6.37
N ASN A 101 -11.17 24.97 -6.10
CA ASN A 101 -11.41 24.23 -4.87
C ASN A 101 -10.56 22.94 -4.84
N GLN A 102 -10.01 22.66 -3.66
CA GLN A 102 -9.24 21.44 -3.42
C GLN A 102 -10.06 20.44 -2.61
N GLN A 103 -10.04 19.19 -3.04
CA GLN A 103 -10.68 18.09 -2.34
C GLN A 103 -9.71 16.93 -2.19
N LYS A 104 -9.65 16.35 -0.98
CA LYS A 104 -8.94 15.08 -0.75
C LYS A 104 -9.82 13.92 -1.15
N VAL A 105 -9.32 13.09 -2.04
CA VAL A 105 -10.01 11.89 -2.53
C VAL A 105 -9.22 10.68 -2.05
N GLU A 106 -9.91 9.75 -1.39
CA GLU A 106 -9.33 8.48 -0.95
C GLU A 106 -9.01 7.59 -2.15
N VAL A 107 -7.82 7.03 -2.17
CA VAL A 107 -7.33 6.14 -3.21
C VAL A 107 -6.80 4.84 -2.62
N VAL A 108 -6.85 3.78 -3.43
CA VAL A 108 -6.22 2.50 -3.08
C VAL A 108 -4.72 2.60 -3.32
N GLN A 109 -3.91 2.28 -2.32
CA GLN A 109 -2.46 2.24 -2.47
C GLN A 109 -2.02 0.84 -2.92
N ILE A 110 -1.22 0.78 -4.00
CA ILE A 110 -0.70 -0.46 -4.58
C ILE A 110 0.81 -0.32 -4.77
N TRP A 111 1.58 -1.25 -4.21
CA TRP A 111 3.02 -1.32 -4.36
C TRP A 111 3.40 -2.40 -5.36
N ILE A 112 4.16 -2.04 -6.37
CA ILE A 112 4.58 -2.93 -7.46
C ILE A 112 6.01 -3.41 -7.24
N ASP A 113 6.27 -4.69 -7.50
CA ASP A 113 7.64 -5.19 -7.59
C ASP A 113 8.32 -4.57 -8.83
N PRO A 114 9.42 -3.79 -8.67
CA PRO A 114 10.10 -3.14 -9.79
C PRO A 114 10.61 -4.11 -10.87
N LYS A 115 10.72 -5.40 -10.55
CA LYS A 115 11.04 -6.43 -11.54
C LYS A 115 9.88 -6.75 -12.48
N TYR A 116 8.67 -6.35 -12.12
CA TYR A 116 7.43 -6.62 -12.85
C TYR A 116 6.61 -5.32 -12.96
N PRO A 117 7.13 -4.29 -13.66
CA PRO A 117 6.54 -2.95 -13.66
C PRO A 117 5.12 -2.93 -14.21
N ASP A 118 4.75 -3.88 -15.04
CA ASP A 118 3.41 -4.01 -15.63
C ASP A 118 2.41 -4.79 -14.75
N ALA A 119 2.80 -5.20 -13.53
CA ALA A 119 1.91 -5.99 -12.67
C ALA A 119 0.60 -5.24 -12.30
N HIS A 120 0.56 -3.91 -12.35
CA HIS A 120 -0.66 -3.11 -12.18
C HIS A 120 -1.68 -3.31 -13.32
N ARG A 121 -1.27 -3.90 -14.43
CA ARG A 121 -2.13 -4.25 -15.58
C ARG A 121 -2.75 -5.64 -15.47
N ASP A 122 -2.52 -6.35 -14.36
CA ASP A 122 -3.16 -7.63 -14.09
C ASP A 122 -4.69 -7.52 -14.25
N PRO A 123 -5.31 -8.32 -15.12
CA PRO A 123 -6.75 -8.27 -15.35
C PRO A 123 -7.59 -8.50 -14.08
N ALA A 124 -7.11 -9.33 -13.15
CA ALA A 124 -7.82 -9.56 -11.89
C ALA A 124 -7.79 -8.32 -10.99
N LEU A 125 -6.64 -7.63 -10.90
CA LEU A 125 -6.50 -6.37 -10.18
C LEU A 125 -7.41 -5.29 -10.79
N ARG A 126 -7.41 -5.15 -12.11
CA ARG A 126 -8.25 -4.17 -12.82
C ARG A 126 -9.75 -4.44 -12.56
N ARG A 127 -10.21 -5.67 -12.69
CA ARG A 127 -11.61 -6.01 -12.33
C ARG A 127 -11.93 -5.70 -10.87
N TRP A 128 -11.00 -5.94 -9.96
CA TRP A 128 -11.19 -5.62 -8.55
C TRP A 128 -11.30 -4.11 -8.32
N LEU A 129 -10.41 -3.29 -8.91
CA LEU A 129 -10.47 -1.82 -8.82
C LEU A 129 -11.77 -1.26 -9.42
N GLU A 130 -12.21 -1.80 -10.54
CA GLU A 130 -13.47 -1.43 -11.19
C GLU A 130 -14.67 -1.66 -10.26
N ARG A 131 -14.73 -2.83 -9.62
CA ARG A 131 -15.77 -3.11 -8.61
C ARG A 131 -15.71 -2.19 -7.39
N LYS A 132 -14.51 -1.70 -7.04
CA LYS A 132 -14.35 -0.73 -5.95
C LYS A 132 -14.77 0.68 -6.33
N GLY A 133 -14.79 1.02 -7.61
CA GLY A 133 -15.12 2.36 -8.08
C GLY A 133 -14.19 3.42 -7.51
N ARG A 134 -12.90 3.11 -7.34
CA ARG A 134 -11.91 4.00 -6.75
C ARG A 134 -10.64 4.05 -7.58
N MET A 135 -10.03 5.22 -7.61
CA MET A 135 -8.68 5.40 -8.14
C MET A 135 -7.67 4.62 -7.31
N ALA A 136 -6.57 4.25 -7.93
CA ALA A 136 -5.42 3.70 -7.23
C ALA A 136 -4.19 4.57 -7.43
N LEU A 137 -3.38 4.70 -6.36
CA LEU A 137 -2.02 5.20 -6.43
C LEU A 137 -1.09 3.99 -6.49
N VAL A 138 -0.52 3.77 -7.67
CA VAL A 138 0.39 2.67 -7.95
C VAL A 138 1.82 3.16 -7.76
N ARG A 139 2.52 2.63 -6.77
CA ARG A 139 3.86 3.03 -6.37
C ARG A 139 4.89 2.02 -6.85
N PHE A 140 5.93 2.48 -7.51
CA PHE A 140 7.09 1.68 -7.90
C PHE A 140 8.24 1.82 -6.88
N ASN A 141 8.30 2.96 -6.21
CA ASN A 141 9.20 3.28 -5.08
C ASN A 141 8.62 4.45 -4.28
N SER A 142 9.42 5.10 -3.45
CA SER A 142 8.99 6.25 -2.63
C SER A 142 8.64 7.51 -3.43
N SER A 143 9.18 7.67 -4.64
CA SER A 143 9.03 8.88 -5.48
C SER A 143 8.22 8.64 -6.76
N ASP A 144 8.34 7.45 -7.34
CA ASP A 144 7.72 7.15 -8.64
C ASP A 144 6.39 6.44 -8.43
N ALA A 145 5.34 7.07 -8.91
CA ALA A 145 3.98 6.54 -8.85
C ALA A 145 3.18 6.94 -10.09
N ILE A 146 2.12 6.20 -10.37
CA ILE A 146 1.08 6.58 -11.31
C ILE A 146 -0.28 6.57 -10.63
N HIS A 147 -1.17 7.43 -11.09
CA HIS A 147 -2.60 7.37 -10.77
C HIS A 147 -3.28 6.46 -11.77
N LEU A 148 -3.84 5.35 -11.29
CA LEU A 148 -4.62 4.43 -12.10
C LEU A 148 -6.10 4.71 -11.88
N MET A 149 -6.77 5.17 -12.93
CA MET A 149 -8.19 5.54 -12.90
C MET A 149 -9.02 4.50 -13.65
N PRO A 150 -9.95 3.80 -12.98
CA PRO A 150 -10.82 2.83 -13.64
C PRO A 150 -11.94 3.52 -14.43
N PRO A 151 -12.53 2.83 -15.42
CA PRO A 151 -13.66 3.34 -16.23
C PRO A 151 -14.83 3.85 -15.40
N SER A 152 -15.12 3.23 -14.25
CA SER A 152 -16.19 3.66 -13.34
C SER A 152 -15.97 5.02 -12.69
N VAL A 153 -14.74 5.53 -12.73
CA VAL A 153 -14.35 6.84 -12.17
C VAL A 153 -14.04 7.84 -13.28
N ALA A 154 -13.51 7.37 -14.40
CA ALA A 154 -13.15 8.20 -15.54
C ALA A 154 -14.40 8.70 -16.29
N SER A 155 -14.42 9.97 -16.68
CA SER A 155 -15.55 10.60 -17.37
C SER A 155 -15.81 10.03 -18.76
N ASP A 156 -14.80 9.45 -19.40
CA ASP A 156 -14.88 8.85 -20.74
C ASP A 156 -15.09 7.32 -20.71
N GLY A 157 -15.18 6.75 -19.49
CA GLY A 157 -15.38 5.31 -19.31
C GLY A 157 -14.18 4.46 -19.75
N GLN A 158 -12.97 5.00 -19.76
CA GLN A 158 -11.74 4.31 -20.14
C GLN A 158 -10.75 4.22 -18.97
N TRP A 159 -9.82 3.27 -19.05
CA TRP A 159 -8.69 3.20 -18.13
C TRP A 159 -7.67 4.30 -18.43
N HIS A 160 -7.26 5.04 -17.39
CA HIS A 160 -6.17 6.01 -17.52
C HIS A 160 -5.03 5.68 -16.57
N GLU A 161 -3.82 5.82 -17.08
CA GLU A 161 -2.57 5.75 -16.31
C GLU A 161 -1.94 7.14 -16.40
N LEU A 162 -2.05 7.92 -15.32
CA LEU A 162 -1.54 9.29 -15.26
C LEU A 162 -0.28 9.32 -14.41
N ASP A 163 0.76 9.98 -14.92
CA ASP A 163 1.98 10.17 -14.15
C ASP A 163 1.67 10.93 -12.86
N GLY A 164 2.06 10.35 -11.73
CA GLY A 164 1.90 10.90 -10.39
C GLY A 164 3.26 11.07 -9.74
N LYS A 165 3.52 12.24 -9.16
CA LYS A 165 4.61 12.36 -8.20
C LYS A 165 4.06 11.95 -6.85
N SER A 166 4.60 10.89 -6.28
CA SER A 166 4.38 10.59 -4.88
C SER A 166 5.21 11.60 -4.07
N GLU A 167 4.58 12.62 -3.55
CA GLU A 167 5.14 13.34 -2.40
C GLU A 167 5.05 12.36 -1.24
N GLY A 168 6.14 11.62 -1.00
CA GLY A 168 6.20 10.56 0.00
C GLY A 168 5.89 11.08 1.39
N ARG A 169 4.62 11.28 1.68
CA ARG A 169 4.14 11.58 3.02
C ARG A 169 4.07 10.25 3.77
N GLU A 170 5.10 10.00 4.53
CA GLU A 170 5.11 8.93 5.51
C GLU A 170 4.04 9.23 6.56
N HIS A 171 2.95 8.48 6.55
CA HIS A 171 1.96 8.57 7.62
C HIS A 171 2.57 8.02 8.91
N SER A 172 2.60 8.83 9.96
CA SER A 172 2.95 8.34 11.29
C SER A 172 1.84 7.43 11.81
N LEU A 173 2.18 6.45 12.64
CA LEU A 173 1.19 5.58 13.32
C LEU A 173 0.13 6.40 14.08
N THR A 174 0.46 7.59 14.54
CA THR A 174 -0.46 8.52 15.22
C THR A 174 -1.55 9.03 14.28
N GLU A 175 -1.21 9.40 13.03
CA GLU A 175 -2.20 9.81 12.02
C GLU A 175 -3.13 8.65 11.65
N ILE A 176 -2.63 7.42 11.68
CA ILE A 176 -3.40 6.21 11.42
C ILE A 176 -4.40 5.92 12.55
N VAL A 177 -3.97 6.04 13.79
CA VAL A 177 -4.84 5.81 14.98
C VAL A 177 -5.93 6.87 15.06
N ASP A 178 -5.62 8.12 14.78
CA ASP A 178 -6.58 9.22 14.78
C ASP A 178 -7.62 9.07 13.66
N ALA A 179 -7.22 8.57 12.49
CA ALA A 179 -8.13 8.30 11.36
C ALA A 179 -9.06 7.10 11.59
N LEU A 180 -8.68 6.15 12.45
CA LEU A 180 -9.50 4.99 12.81
C LEU A 180 -10.43 5.26 14.00
N SER A 181 -10.24 6.39 14.71
CA SER A 181 -11.01 6.76 15.91
C SER A 181 -12.15 7.74 15.62
N THR A 182 -12.31 8.16 14.35
CA THR A 182 -13.40 8.99 13.84
C THR A 182 -14.34 8.17 12.96
#